data_d841c55ff2c2f8e3d73b89e479015ac3
#
_entry.id   d841c55ff2c2f8e3d73b89e479015ac3
#
_cell.length_a   1.000
_cell.length_b   1.000
_cell.length_c   1.000
_cell.angle_alpha   90.00
_cell.angle_beta   90.00
_cell.angle_gamma   90.00
#
_symmetry.space_group_name_H-M   'P 1'
#
loop_
_entity.id
_entity.type
_entity.pdbx_description
1 polymer ?
#
loop_
_entity_poly.entity_id
_entity_poly.type
_entity_poly.pdbx_seq_one_letter_code
_entity_poly.pdbx_strand_id
1 'polypeptide(L)'
;MGPKKTLILGYDAVSSLGTDLDNQWQRALAGDCGIGNLTRFPLSENFPVRVAGEVAEIDSRPYPFLQPREMAHWTSPIFKYALLVVHRALEKSGIAITKEIGPRIAITFSTAVGGLDAVLQADRLMIKEGKMPHPFTNPNSCINMVSGKVSILTGATGPICSTITACATGITSLIIGEMLLQRNMADVVIGGAVDFPLVEPIVAGFATMNGAYRPKEGQPEEQPEKTSRPFSVNRRGFVVSEGAGCIILATDEFAKAHGLKSKIEMAGWSMTSDASHFVSPNLTTVQRCIGETISNAGLQAKDIDAVNAHATSTKVGDKVEVDALHNIFGKNIPPVSANKSQLGHAMGASSAIEAILAMEGMIKETLLPTINYIPDKEIDIDCVAEGARKLKQEFVLKNAFGFGGCNSCLIFRRIE
;
A
#
# COMPACT_ATOMS: atom_id res chain seq x y z
N MET A 1 -6.55 20.36 -25.28
CA MET A 1 -5.43 19.37 -25.23
C MET A 1 -6.04 18.08 -24.73
N GLY A 2 -5.68 16.92 -25.33
CA GLY A 2 -6.07 15.61 -24.80
C GLY A 2 -5.49 15.35 -23.42
N PRO A 3 -5.94 14.31 -22.71
CA PRO A 3 -5.38 13.95 -21.41
C PRO A 3 -3.88 13.63 -21.56
N LYS A 4 -3.08 14.12 -20.61
CA LYS A 4 -1.64 13.85 -20.57
C LYS A 4 -1.43 12.41 -20.13
N LYS A 5 -0.46 11.72 -20.71
CA LYS A 5 -0.05 10.43 -20.21
C LYS A 5 0.70 10.59 -18.89
N THR A 6 0.37 9.74 -17.92
CA THR A 6 1.03 9.70 -16.62
C THR A 6 1.95 8.49 -16.56
N LEU A 7 3.26 8.76 -16.57
CA LEU A 7 4.32 7.76 -16.58
C LEU A 7 4.82 7.49 -15.16
N ILE A 8 5.26 6.24 -14.91
CA ILE A 8 5.91 5.85 -13.67
C ILE A 8 7.41 5.78 -13.91
N LEU A 9 8.16 6.70 -13.29
CA LEU A 9 9.60 6.84 -13.52
C LEU A 9 10.46 6.08 -12.51
N GLY A 10 9.97 5.90 -11.30
CA GLY A 10 10.70 5.19 -10.26
C GLY A 10 9.80 4.80 -9.11
N TYR A 11 10.20 3.80 -8.36
CA TYR A 11 9.48 3.34 -7.17
C TYR A 11 10.37 2.54 -6.24
N ASP A 12 10.02 2.51 -4.96
CA ASP A 12 10.65 1.65 -3.96
C ASP A 12 9.66 1.30 -2.84
N ALA A 13 9.91 0.18 -2.16
CA ALA A 13 9.09 -0.28 -1.06
C ALA A 13 9.91 -0.94 0.04
N VAL A 14 9.37 -0.88 1.25
CA VAL A 14 9.76 -1.72 2.40
C VAL A 14 8.53 -2.43 2.95
N SER A 15 8.67 -3.68 3.35
CA SER A 15 7.58 -4.48 3.90
C SER A 15 8.11 -5.55 4.85
N SER A 16 7.23 -6.37 5.40
CA SER A 16 7.60 -7.55 6.20
C SER A 16 8.44 -8.58 5.42
N LEU A 17 8.40 -8.57 4.09
CA LEU A 17 9.28 -9.42 3.26
C LEU A 17 10.72 -8.88 3.17
N GLY A 18 10.95 -7.63 3.49
CA GLY A 18 12.29 -7.06 3.49
C GLY A 18 12.32 -5.55 3.31
N THR A 19 13.52 -4.99 3.37
CA THR A 19 13.77 -3.56 3.25
C THR A 19 14.46 -3.16 1.95
N ASP A 20 14.65 -4.11 1.05
CA ASP A 20 15.18 -3.96 -0.30
C ASP A 20 14.21 -4.57 -1.31
N LEU A 21 13.87 -3.84 -2.38
CA LEU A 21 12.81 -4.24 -3.31
C LEU A 21 13.18 -5.50 -4.12
N ASP A 22 14.45 -5.64 -4.53
CA ASP A 22 14.87 -6.82 -5.30
C ASP A 22 14.82 -8.08 -4.42
N ASN A 23 15.24 -7.96 -3.17
CA ASN A 23 15.12 -9.07 -2.20
C ASN A 23 13.65 -9.39 -1.93
N GLN A 24 12.79 -8.39 -1.71
CA GLN A 24 11.34 -8.61 -1.54
C GLN A 24 10.73 -9.33 -2.74
N TRP A 25 11.12 -8.96 -3.96
CA TRP A 25 10.66 -9.62 -5.17
C TRP A 25 11.07 -11.10 -5.20
N GLN A 26 12.34 -11.41 -4.92
CA GLN A 26 12.81 -12.80 -4.90
C GLN A 26 12.11 -13.65 -3.84
N ARG A 27 11.93 -13.11 -2.65
CA ARG A 27 11.19 -13.77 -1.57
C ARG A 27 9.72 -13.96 -1.91
N ALA A 28 9.07 -12.93 -2.48
CA ALA A 28 7.69 -13.04 -2.93
C ALA A 28 7.53 -14.08 -4.02
N LEU A 29 8.46 -14.14 -4.98
CA LEU A 29 8.51 -15.12 -6.06
C LEU A 29 8.66 -16.57 -5.54
N ALA A 30 9.47 -16.75 -4.50
CA ALA A 30 9.67 -18.04 -3.84
C ALA A 30 8.45 -18.50 -3.00
N GLY A 31 7.47 -17.62 -2.77
CA GLY A 31 6.35 -17.90 -1.88
C GLY A 31 6.67 -17.74 -0.40
N ASP A 32 7.76 -17.02 -0.06
CA ASP A 32 8.10 -16.73 1.33
C ASP A 32 7.01 -15.86 1.98
N CYS A 33 6.91 -15.97 3.30
CA CYS A 33 6.00 -15.18 4.11
C CYS A 33 6.79 -14.23 5.04
N GLY A 34 6.35 -12.98 5.13
CA GLY A 34 6.91 -11.99 6.04
C GLY A 34 6.18 -11.89 7.38
N ILE A 35 5.15 -12.72 7.59
CA ILE A 35 4.39 -12.73 8.84
C ILE A 35 5.11 -13.60 9.87
N GLY A 36 5.32 -13.04 11.06
CA GLY A 36 5.93 -13.70 12.19
C GLY A 36 5.18 -13.46 13.49
N ASN A 37 5.81 -13.78 14.62
CA ASN A 37 5.28 -13.42 15.92
C ASN A 37 5.33 -11.90 16.11
N LEU A 38 4.30 -11.34 16.74
CA LEU A 38 4.25 -9.93 17.10
C LEU A 38 5.23 -9.64 18.25
N THR A 39 6.21 -8.76 18.00
CA THR A 39 7.29 -8.43 18.96
C THR A 39 7.40 -6.94 19.28
N ARG A 40 6.67 -6.07 18.58
CA ARG A 40 6.77 -4.60 18.72
C ARG A 40 6.45 -4.07 20.13
N PHE A 41 5.71 -4.82 20.92
CA PHE A 41 5.39 -4.50 22.31
C PHE A 41 5.19 -5.78 23.14
N PRO A 42 5.37 -5.72 24.47
CA PRO A 42 5.11 -6.87 25.34
C PRO A 42 3.65 -7.32 25.26
N LEU A 43 3.40 -8.59 25.02
CA LEU A 43 2.07 -9.18 24.95
C LEU A 43 1.63 -9.67 26.32
N SER A 44 0.47 -9.22 26.80
CA SER A 44 -0.18 -9.86 27.95
C SER A 44 -0.72 -11.25 27.55
N GLU A 45 -0.94 -12.11 28.53
CA GLU A 45 -1.47 -13.46 28.32
C GLU A 45 -2.78 -13.44 27.50
N ASN A 46 -3.65 -12.48 27.79
CA ASN A 46 -4.96 -12.34 27.16
C ASN A 46 -4.98 -11.43 25.93
N PHE A 47 -3.81 -10.97 25.43
CA PHE A 47 -3.78 -10.14 24.23
C PHE A 47 -4.25 -10.94 23.00
N PRO A 48 -5.25 -10.46 22.24
CA PRO A 48 -5.97 -11.30 21.27
C PRO A 48 -5.19 -11.59 19.98
N VAL A 49 -4.10 -10.87 19.70
CA VAL A 49 -3.29 -11.00 18.48
C VAL A 49 -1.87 -11.41 18.83
N ARG A 50 -1.35 -12.43 18.15
CA ARG A 50 0.00 -12.97 18.38
C ARG A 50 0.92 -12.83 17.19
N VAL A 51 0.38 -12.48 16.02
CA VAL A 51 1.09 -12.47 14.74
C VAL A 51 1.02 -11.10 14.08
N ALA A 52 2.09 -10.74 13.37
CA ALA A 52 2.18 -9.49 12.62
C ALA A 52 3.19 -9.61 11.47
N GLY A 53 3.10 -8.70 10.52
CA GLY A 53 4.14 -8.49 9.52
C GLY A 53 5.02 -7.31 9.91
N GLU A 54 6.13 -7.55 10.57
CA GLU A 54 7.05 -6.50 11.04
C GLU A 54 8.12 -6.17 10.00
N VAL A 55 8.38 -4.87 9.77
CA VAL A 55 9.50 -4.42 8.93
C VAL A 55 10.79 -4.51 9.74
N ALA A 56 11.81 -5.14 9.16
CA ALA A 56 13.12 -5.24 9.79
C ALA A 56 13.78 -3.86 9.92
N GLU A 57 14.63 -3.70 10.94
CA GLU A 57 15.47 -2.51 11.09
C GLU A 57 16.43 -2.38 9.89
N ILE A 58 16.62 -1.13 9.45
CA ILE A 58 17.54 -0.80 8.36
C ILE A 58 18.87 -0.25 8.90
N ASP A 59 19.93 -0.53 8.18
CA ASP A 59 21.19 0.19 8.39
C ASP A 59 21.02 1.64 7.87
N SER A 60 21.00 2.59 8.79
CA SER A 60 20.88 4.01 8.46
C SER A 60 22.20 4.69 8.08
N ARG A 61 23.34 4.02 8.26
CA ARG A 61 24.69 4.61 8.00
C ARG A 61 24.86 5.16 6.58
N PRO A 62 24.35 4.50 5.53
CA PRO A 62 24.46 5.04 4.16
C PRO A 62 23.61 6.29 3.90
N TYR A 63 22.67 6.63 4.78
CA TYR A 63 21.69 7.70 4.57
C TYR A 63 21.91 8.87 5.54
N PRO A 64 22.56 9.98 5.11
CA PRO A 64 22.83 11.13 5.97
C PRO A 64 21.56 11.70 6.65
N PHE A 65 20.44 11.71 5.93
CA PHE A 65 19.15 12.21 6.41
C PHE A 65 18.45 11.30 7.43
N LEU A 66 18.95 10.08 7.66
CA LEU A 66 18.44 9.14 8.67
C LEU A 66 19.37 9.04 9.90
N GLN A 67 20.42 9.86 9.97
CA GLN A 67 21.31 9.86 11.12
C GLN A 67 20.60 10.34 12.39
N PRO A 68 21.03 9.91 13.59
CA PRO A 68 20.37 10.25 14.86
C PRO A 68 20.11 11.74 15.05
N ARG A 69 21.02 12.59 14.61
CA ARG A 69 20.87 14.06 14.71
C ARG A 69 19.69 14.56 13.89
N GLU A 70 19.55 14.07 12.66
CA GLU A 70 18.48 14.49 11.72
C GLU A 70 17.11 13.95 12.13
N MET A 71 17.10 12.79 12.79
CA MET A 71 15.90 12.12 13.25
C MET A 71 15.57 12.37 14.73
N ALA A 72 16.35 13.19 15.43
CA ALA A 72 16.22 13.37 16.89
C ALA A 72 14.81 13.77 17.39
N HIS A 73 14.06 14.49 16.57
CA HIS A 73 12.70 14.94 16.89
C HIS A 73 11.59 14.10 16.21
N TRP A 74 11.95 13.19 15.31
CA TRP A 74 11.03 12.39 14.50
C TRP A 74 11.05 10.94 15.00
N THR A 75 10.33 10.70 16.10
CA THR A 75 10.41 9.44 16.86
C THR A 75 9.55 8.33 16.26
N SER A 76 8.48 8.68 15.51
CA SER A 76 7.67 7.68 14.84
C SER A 76 8.40 7.08 13.64
N PRO A 77 8.39 5.74 13.47
CA PRO A 77 9.06 5.05 12.37
C PRO A 77 8.55 5.45 10.98
N ILE A 78 7.32 6.00 10.89
CA ILE A 78 6.76 6.46 9.61
C ILE A 78 7.69 7.45 8.89
N PHE A 79 8.39 8.33 9.61
CA PHE A 79 9.31 9.30 9.00
C PHE A 79 10.54 8.62 8.41
N LYS A 80 11.16 7.72 9.18
CA LYS A 80 12.35 6.97 8.77
C LYS A 80 12.12 6.23 7.45
N TYR A 81 11.05 5.44 7.39
CA TYR A 81 10.77 4.59 6.25
C TYR A 81 10.15 5.35 5.07
N ALA A 82 9.39 6.41 5.31
CA ALA A 82 8.93 7.32 4.25
C ALA A 82 10.11 7.97 3.52
N LEU A 83 11.04 8.58 4.27
CA LEU A 83 12.22 9.21 3.69
C LEU A 83 13.10 8.23 2.91
N LEU A 84 13.25 7.01 3.42
CA LEU A 84 14.01 5.95 2.76
C LEU A 84 13.43 5.58 1.40
N VAL A 85 12.13 5.22 1.35
CA VAL A 85 11.51 4.78 0.09
C VAL A 85 11.40 5.92 -0.91
N VAL A 86 11.17 7.16 -0.46
CA VAL A 86 11.14 8.35 -1.32
C VAL A 86 12.52 8.60 -1.94
N HIS A 87 13.57 8.58 -1.13
CA HIS A 87 14.95 8.76 -1.62
C HIS A 87 15.29 7.73 -2.70
N ARG A 88 15.08 6.45 -2.43
CA ARG A 88 15.36 5.36 -3.37
C ARG A 88 14.49 5.41 -4.63
N ALA A 89 13.21 5.77 -4.50
CA ALA A 89 12.33 5.93 -5.65
C ALA A 89 12.79 7.08 -6.56
N LEU A 90 13.24 8.20 -5.97
CA LEU A 90 13.82 9.32 -6.73
C LEU A 90 15.12 8.94 -7.41
N GLU A 91 16.04 8.24 -6.73
CA GLU A 91 17.27 7.73 -7.38
C GLU A 91 16.94 6.85 -8.59
N LYS A 92 16.00 5.91 -8.46
CA LYS A 92 15.56 5.03 -9.55
C LYS A 92 14.86 5.79 -10.68
N SER A 93 14.20 6.92 -10.38
CA SER A 93 13.55 7.75 -11.39
C SER A 93 14.52 8.55 -12.27
N GLY A 94 15.75 8.74 -11.81
CA GLY A 94 16.74 9.60 -12.46
C GLY A 94 16.45 11.10 -12.36
N ILE A 95 15.48 11.52 -11.54
CA ILE A 95 15.12 12.93 -11.37
C ILE A 95 16.03 13.57 -10.33
N ALA A 96 16.82 14.57 -10.75
CA ALA A 96 17.52 15.47 -9.83
C ALA A 96 16.66 16.71 -9.57
N ILE A 97 16.18 16.86 -8.33
CA ILE A 97 15.32 18.00 -7.96
C ILE A 97 16.19 19.24 -7.80
N THR A 98 15.94 20.25 -8.62
CA THR A 98 16.60 21.56 -8.57
C THR A 98 15.62 22.64 -8.13
N LYS A 99 16.13 23.84 -7.86
CA LYS A 99 15.28 25.00 -7.52
C LYS A 99 14.29 25.39 -8.63
N GLU A 100 14.66 25.09 -9.89
CA GLU A 100 13.84 25.40 -11.07
C GLU A 100 12.64 24.45 -11.19
N ILE A 101 12.85 23.17 -10.95
CA ILE A 101 11.78 22.15 -11.09
C ILE A 101 11.04 21.88 -9.76
N GLY A 102 11.64 22.20 -8.62
CA GLY A 102 11.04 21.99 -7.31
C GLY A 102 9.61 22.50 -7.17
N PRO A 103 9.24 23.71 -7.68
CA PRO A 103 7.87 24.23 -7.67
C PRO A 103 6.88 23.40 -8.52
N ARG A 104 7.36 22.57 -9.44
CA ARG A 104 6.57 21.70 -10.31
C ARG A 104 6.49 20.26 -9.83
N ILE A 105 7.01 19.97 -8.61
CA ILE A 105 6.95 18.64 -7.99
C ILE A 105 5.97 18.65 -6.84
N ALA A 106 4.85 17.95 -7.01
CA ALA A 106 3.84 17.77 -5.96
C ALA A 106 4.17 16.56 -5.07
N ILE A 107 3.68 16.59 -3.84
CA ILE A 107 3.80 15.49 -2.88
C ILE A 107 2.39 15.08 -2.45
N THR A 108 2.02 13.84 -2.77
CA THR A 108 0.76 13.24 -2.34
C THR A 108 0.99 12.05 -1.40
N PHE A 109 2.22 11.85 -0.95
CA PHE A 109 2.60 10.80 -0.02
C PHE A 109 1.88 10.95 1.33
N SER A 110 1.34 9.85 1.89
CA SER A 110 0.46 9.93 3.05
C SER A 110 0.64 8.77 4.04
N THR A 111 -0.19 8.71 5.05
CA THR A 111 -0.31 7.60 6.01
C THR A 111 -1.76 7.47 6.43
N ALA A 112 -2.25 6.26 6.63
CA ALA A 112 -3.62 6.03 7.08
C ALA A 112 -3.77 6.14 8.60
N VAL A 113 -2.72 5.78 9.34
CA VAL A 113 -2.74 5.71 10.82
C VAL A 113 -2.00 6.90 11.43
N GLY A 114 -1.02 7.46 10.74
CA GLY A 114 -0.17 8.52 11.27
C GLY A 114 0.80 8.02 12.34
N GLY A 115 1.44 8.95 13.02
CA GLY A 115 2.36 8.67 14.13
C GLY A 115 1.66 8.60 15.49
N LEU A 116 0.62 7.78 15.60
CA LEU A 116 -0.12 7.59 16.88
C LEU A 116 0.76 7.00 17.99
N ASP A 117 1.80 6.25 17.63
CA ASP A 117 2.82 5.75 18.56
C ASP A 117 3.46 6.89 19.38
N ALA A 118 3.74 8.03 18.76
CA ALA A 118 4.32 9.20 19.44
C ALA A 118 3.35 9.82 20.47
N VAL A 119 2.06 9.89 20.13
CA VAL A 119 1.04 10.40 21.06
C VAL A 119 0.83 9.44 22.23
N LEU A 120 0.73 8.12 21.96
CA LEU A 120 0.56 7.11 22.99
C LEU A 120 1.77 7.04 23.93
N GLN A 121 2.96 7.21 23.39
CA GLN A 121 4.17 7.28 24.21
C GLN A 121 4.17 8.53 25.11
N ALA A 122 3.80 9.68 24.56
CA ALA A 122 3.70 10.93 25.32
C ALA A 122 2.64 10.83 26.43
N ASP A 123 1.46 10.27 26.13
CA ASP A 123 0.39 10.05 27.10
C ASP A 123 0.85 9.15 28.26
N ARG A 124 1.52 8.04 27.93
CA ARG A 124 2.09 7.14 28.97
C ARG A 124 3.12 7.84 29.87
N LEU A 125 3.99 8.70 29.32
CA LEU A 125 4.96 9.48 30.11
C LEU A 125 4.25 10.51 31.00
N MET A 126 3.24 11.19 30.49
CA MET A 126 2.44 12.15 31.29
C MET A 126 1.74 11.46 32.47
N ILE A 127 1.09 10.34 32.22
CA ILE A 127 0.33 9.61 33.25
C ILE A 127 1.26 8.97 34.29
N LYS A 128 2.35 8.32 33.84
CA LYS A 128 3.21 7.54 34.74
C LYS A 128 4.27 8.38 35.47
N GLU A 129 4.79 9.41 34.80
CA GLU A 129 5.96 10.16 35.27
C GLU A 129 5.67 11.64 35.50
N GLY A 130 4.45 12.11 35.21
CA GLY A 130 4.08 13.55 35.31
C GLY A 130 4.90 14.47 34.38
N LYS A 131 5.58 13.91 33.38
CA LYS A 131 6.41 14.67 32.43
C LYS A 131 5.57 15.29 31.32
N MET A 132 5.91 16.53 30.96
CA MET A 132 5.31 17.18 29.80
C MET A 132 5.79 16.49 28.50
N PRO A 133 4.92 16.43 27.46
CA PRO A 133 5.27 15.80 26.19
C PRO A 133 6.38 16.59 25.47
N HIS A 134 7.11 15.90 24.60
CA HIS A 134 8.08 16.55 23.72
C HIS A 134 7.39 17.55 22.78
N PRO A 135 7.96 18.72 22.47
CA PRO A 135 7.35 19.72 21.58
C PRO A 135 6.97 19.18 20.19
N PHE A 136 7.66 18.15 19.72
CA PHE A 136 7.37 17.49 18.44
C PHE A 136 6.35 16.34 18.53
N THR A 137 5.69 16.12 19.66
CA THR A 137 4.63 15.09 19.76
C THR A 137 3.52 15.32 18.74
N ASN A 138 3.00 16.55 18.64
CA ASN A 138 1.98 16.87 17.63
C ASN A 138 2.49 16.76 16.19
N PRO A 139 3.65 17.33 15.81
CA PRO A 139 4.24 17.10 14.49
C PRO A 139 4.44 15.61 14.16
N ASN A 140 4.83 14.77 15.11
CA ASN A 140 4.97 13.33 14.87
C ASN A 140 3.64 12.64 14.55
N SER A 141 2.52 13.12 15.06
CA SER A 141 1.20 12.51 14.88
C SER A 141 0.43 13.02 13.66
N CYS A 142 0.71 14.26 13.22
CA CYS A 142 -0.03 14.87 12.12
C CYS A 142 0.34 14.25 10.77
N ILE A 143 -0.65 13.82 10.02
CA ILE A 143 -0.52 13.05 8.79
C ILE A 143 0.25 13.78 7.68
N ASN A 144 0.00 15.08 7.53
CA ASN A 144 0.68 15.92 6.54
C ASN A 144 2.18 16.10 6.83
N MET A 145 2.63 15.81 8.05
CA MET A 145 4.03 16.00 8.44
C MET A 145 4.99 15.04 7.73
N VAL A 146 4.52 13.86 7.34
CA VAL A 146 5.31 12.94 6.50
C VAL A 146 5.63 13.61 5.17
N SER A 147 4.62 14.16 4.49
CA SER A 147 4.81 14.91 3.23
C SER A 147 5.66 16.17 3.44
N GLY A 148 5.47 16.89 4.55
CA GLY A 148 6.30 18.05 4.90
C GLY A 148 7.77 17.67 5.07
N LYS A 149 8.04 16.55 5.72
CA LYS A 149 9.42 16.05 5.89
C LYS A 149 10.01 15.59 4.55
N VAL A 150 9.21 14.97 3.68
CA VAL A 150 9.59 14.63 2.30
C VAL A 150 9.95 15.90 1.51
N SER A 151 9.13 16.96 1.60
CA SER A 151 9.43 18.25 0.95
C SER A 151 10.78 18.82 1.39
N ILE A 152 11.05 18.81 2.70
CA ILE A 152 12.34 19.29 3.25
C ILE A 152 13.51 18.45 2.74
N LEU A 153 13.37 17.12 2.70
CA LEU A 153 14.41 16.21 2.19
C LEU A 153 14.72 16.46 0.72
N THR A 154 13.67 16.61 -0.08
CA THR A 154 13.79 16.57 -1.55
C THR A 154 13.98 17.93 -2.19
N GLY A 155 13.56 19.01 -1.52
CA GLY A 155 13.47 20.35 -2.13
C GLY A 155 12.26 20.52 -3.06
N ALA A 156 11.31 19.60 -3.07
CA ALA A 156 10.04 19.74 -3.76
C ALA A 156 9.20 20.82 -3.06
N THR A 157 8.81 21.86 -3.78
CA THR A 157 8.06 23.02 -3.27
C THR A 157 6.71 23.21 -3.96
N GLY A 158 6.26 22.24 -4.74
CA GLY A 158 4.93 22.20 -5.33
C GLY A 158 3.84 21.86 -4.31
N PRO A 159 2.60 21.59 -4.76
CA PRO A 159 1.49 21.28 -3.87
C PRO A 159 1.74 20.06 -2.98
N ILE A 160 1.33 20.14 -1.71
CA ILE A 160 1.24 19.00 -0.80
C ILE A 160 -0.23 18.65 -0.60
N CYS A 161 -0.59 17.38 -0.83
CA CYS A 161 -1.95 16.87 -0.67
C CYS A 161 -1.94 15.50 0.00
N SER A 162 -1.89 15.45 1.32
CA SER A 162 -1.91 14.21 2.11
C SER A 162 -3.35 13.77 2.37
N THR A 163 -3.87 12.86 1.55
CA THR A 163 -5.22 12.30 1.69
C THR A 163 -5.20 10.98 2.45
N ILE A 164 -6.28 10.72 3.21
CA ILE A 164 -6.48 9.45 3.90
C ILE A 164 -7.73 8.77 3.34
N THR A 165 -7.58 7.53 2.91
CA THR A 165 -8.68 6.65 2.49
C THR A 165 -8.49 5.24 3.07
N ALA A 166 -8.07 5.21 4.35
CA ALA A 166 -7.77 3.98 5.07
C ALA A 166 -6.85 3.04 4.26
N CYS A 167 -7.25 1.79 4.00
CA CYS A 167 -6.43 0.81 3.28
C CYS A 167 -6.13 1.18 1.81
N ALA A 168 -6.91 2.10 1.22
CA ALA A 168 -6.71 2.57 -0.15
C ALA A 168 -5.76 3.78 -0.26
N THR A 169 -5.26 4.33 0.87
CA THR A 169 -4.47 5.58 0.91
C THR A 169 -3.33 5.60 -0.10
N GLY A 170 -2.60 4.50 -0.26
CA GLY A 170 -1.44 4.43 -1.16
C GLY A 170 -1.79 4.68 -2.62
N ILE A 171 -2.79 3.96 -3.18
CA ILE A 171 -3.20 4.20 -4.57
C ILE A 171 -4.05 5.47 -4.71
N THR A 172 -4.81 5.88 -3.69
CA THR A 172 -5.51 7.17 -3.70
C THR A 172 -4.52 8.32 -3.82
N SER A 173 -3.36 8.23 -3.17
CA SER A 173 -2.31 9.25 -3.31
C SER A 173 -1.82 9.38 -4.75
N LEU A 174 -1.71 8.27 -5.49
CA LEU A 174 -1.35 8.28 -6.91
C LEU A 174 -2.45 8.92 -7.77
N ILE A 175 -3.71 8.59 -7.48
CA ILE A 175 -4.87 9.16 -8.18
C ILE A 175 -4.93 10.68 -7.99
N ILE A 176 -4.77 11.17 -6.75
CA ILE A 176 -4.72 12.61 -6.48
C ILE A 176 -3.51 13.25 -7.18
N GLY A 177 -2.37 12.56 -7.19
CA GLY A 177 -1.18 12.99 -7.91
C GLY A 177 -1.43 13.15 -9.41
N GLU A 178 -2.07 12.16 -10.02
CA GLU A 178 -2.46 12.21 -11.43
C GLU A 178 -3.41 13.38 -11.71
N MET A 179 -4.41 13.63 -10.88
CA MET A 179 -5.29 14.79 -10.99
C MET A 179 -4.51 16.12 -10.99
N LEU A 180 -3.46 16.24 -10.16
CA LEU A 180 -2.60 17.44 -10.15
C LEU A 180 -1.81 17.58 -11.46
N LEU A 181 -1.30 16.47 -12.03
CA LEU A 181 -0.63 16.46 -13.34
C LEU A 181 -1.59 16.88 -14.46
N GLN A 182 -2.81 16.33 -14.52
CA GLN A 182 -3.82 16.67 -15.52
C GLN A 182 -4.27 18.13 -15.45
N ARG A 183 -4.30 18.69 -14.23
CA ARG A 183 -4.63 20.12 -13.99
C ARG A 183 -3.44 21.06 -14.20
N ASN A 184 -2.30 20.56 -14.65
CA ASN A 184 -1.07 21.33 -14.84
C ASN A 184 -0.58 22.06 -13.57
N MET A 185 -0.89 21.50 -12.39
CA MET A 185 -0.41 22.02 -11.11
C MET A 185 0.96 21.48 -10.74
N ALA A 186 1.36 20.36 -11.35
CA ALA A 186 2.66 19.73 -11.22
C ALA A 186 3.06 19.07 -12.53
N ASP A 187 4.34 18.72 -12.69
CA ASP A 187 4.89 17.91 -13.77
C ASP A 187 5.38 16.56 -13.26
N VAL A 188 5.71 16.50 -11.97
CA VAL A 188 6.15 15.31 -11.25
C VAL A 188 5.38 15.20 -9.93
N VAL A 189 5.12 13.96 -9.49
CA VAL A 189 4.48 13.67 -8.20
C VAL A 189 5.29 12.63 -7.44
N ILE A 190 5.53 12.90 -6.17
CA ILE A 190 6.02 11.93 -5.18
C ILE A 190 4.78 11.39 -4.45
N GLY A 191 4.32 10.20 -4.83
CA GLY A 191 3.10 9.58 -4.29
C GLY A 191 3.38 8.27 -3.54
N GLY A 192 2.41 7.81 -2.77
CA GLY A 192 2.50 6.57 -2.01
C GLY A 192 2.01 6.69 -0.58
N ALA A 193 2.39 5.72 0.26
CA ALA A 193 2.02 5.76 1.69
C ALA A 193 3.00 4.98 2.57
N VAL A 194 2.96 5.29 3.87
CA VAL A 194 3.70 4.63 4.94
C VAL A 194 2.77 4.38 6.12
N ASP A 195 2.81 3.17 6.70
CA ASP A 195 2.11 2.87 7.96
C ASP A 195 2.91 1.90 8.83
N PHE A 196 2.98 2.24 10.11
CA PHE A 196 3.58 1.44 11.17
C PHE A 196 2.58 1.30 12.33
N PRO A 197 1.48 0.55 12.11
CA PRO A 197 0.32 0.50 13.00
C PRO A 197 0.48 -0.47 14.17
N LEU A 198 1.65 -1.11 14.35
CA LEU A 198 1.86 -2.11 15.38
C LEU A 198 2.06 -1.47 16.76
N VAL A 199 1.02 -0.78 17.22
CA VAL A 199 0.89 -0.25 18.58
C VAL A 199 -0.30 -0.91 19.28
N GLU A 200 -0.14 -1.19 20.57
CA GLU A 200 -1.04 -2.04 21.35
C GLU A 200 -2.54 -1.72 21.18
N PRO A 201 -3.04 -0.47 21.38
CA PRO A 201 -4.47 -0.19 21.27
C PRO A 201 -5.00 -0.27 19.82
N ILE A 202 -4.17 -0.03 18.81
CA ILE A 202 -4.58 -0.14 17.40
C ILE A 202 -4.78 -1.62 17.03
N VAL A 203 -3.81 -2.47 17.38
CA VAL A 203 -3.90 -3.92 17.11
C VAL A 203 -5.06 -4.54 17.87
N ALA A 204 -5.26 -4.18 19.16
CA ALA A 204 -6.37 -4.63 19.96
C ALA A 204 -7.73 -4.18 19.38
N GLY A 205 -7.83 -2.93 18.91
CA GLY A 205 -9.02 -2.39 18.26
C GLY A 205 -9.43 -3.17 17.01
N PHE A 206 -8.48 -3.52 16.15
CA PHE A 206 -8.74 -4.37 14.98
C PHE A 206 -9.18 -5.78 15.37
N ALA A 207 -8.68 -6.31 16.48
CA ALA A 207 -9.11 -7.62 16.99
C ALA A 207 -10.53 -7.59 17.54
N THR A 208 -10.88 -6.58 18.34
CA THR A 208 -12.21 -6.47 18.97
C THR A 208 -13.32 -6.23 17.96
N MET A 209 -13.02 -5.58 16.81
CA MET A 209 -13.97 -5.43 15.71
C MET A 209 -14.06 -6.67 14.80
N ASN A 210 -13.39 -7.78 15.14
CA ASN A 210 -13.29 -9.00 14.35
C ASN A 210 -12.68 -8.83 12.94
N GLY A 211 -11.89 -7.78 12.75
CA GLY A 211 -11.17 -7.53 11.48
C GLY A 211 -9.82 -8.26 11.43
N ALA A 212 -9.03 -8.16 12.51
CA ALA A 212 -7.73 -8.83 12.59
C ALA A 212 -7.85 -10.33 12.88
N TYR A 213 -6.91 -11.09 12.34
CA TYR A 213 -6.76 -12.50 12.65
C TYR A 213 -6.56 -12.72 14.16
N ARG A 214 -7.27 -13.71 14.70
CA ARG A 214 -7.12 -14.19 16.08
C ARG A 214 -7.06 -15.72 16.08
N PRO A 215 -6.25 -16.33 16.97
CA PRO A 215 -6.32 -17.76 17.24
C PRO A 215 -7.75 -18.17 17.61
N LYS A 216 -8.15 -19.39 17.30
CA LYS A 216 -9.42 -19.94 17.80
C LYS A 216 -9.26 -20.37 19.25
N GLU A 217 -10.23 -19.98 20.05
CA GLU A 217 -10.31 -20.40 21.46
C GLU A 217 -10.28 -21.95 21.54
N GLY A 218 -9.44 -22.49 22.42
CA GLY A 218 -9.30 -23.93 22.61
C GLY A 218 -8.58 -24.69 21.49
N GLN A 219 -8.01 -23.99 20.51
CA GLN A 219 -7.16 -24.61 19.48
C GLN A 219 -5.71 -24.17 19.65
N PRO A 220 -4.73 -25.02 19.22
CA PRO A 220 -3.33 -24.63 19.17
C PRO A 220 -3.15 -23.38 18.31
N GLU A 221 -2.16 -22.55 18.66
CA GLU A 221 -1.73 -21.43 17.79
C GLU A 221 -1.27 -21.97 16.44
N GLU A 222 -1.72 -21.33 15.36
CA GLU A 222 -1.24 -21.66 14.03
C GLU A 222 0.15 -21.06 13.83
N GLN A 223 0.94 -21.67 12.96
CA GLN A 223 2.20 -21.10 12.50
C GLN A 223 1.92 -19.71 11.91
N PRO A 224 2.66 -18.67 12.29
CA PRO A 224 2.39 -17.29 11.87
C PRO A 224 2.23 -17.12 10.36
N GLU A 225 3.10 -17.78 9.58
CA GLU A 225 3.11 -17.75 8.12
C GLU A 225 1.87 -18.38 7.46
N LYS A 226 1.04 -19.11 8.23
CA LYS A 226 -0.21 -19.71 7.75
C LYS A 226 -1.46 -18.87 8.05
N THR A 227 -1.31 -17.73 8.71
CA THR A 227 -2.45 -16.98 9.26
C THR A 227 -3.15 -16.08 8.25
N SER A 228 -2.42 -15.45 7.31
CA SER A 228 -2.98 -14.68 6.20
C SER A 228 -3.24 -15.57 4.99
N ARG A 229 -4.50 -15.69 4.59
CA ARG A 229 -4.96 -16.63 3.56
C ARG A 229 -6.13 -16.06 2.74
N PRO A 230 -5.88 -15.03 1.93
CA PRO A 230 -6.88 -14.43 1.08
C PRO A 230 -7.63 -15.47 0.24
N PHE A 231 -8.93 -15.27 0.08
CA PHE A 231 -9.84 -16.14 -0.67
C PHE A 231 -10.03 -17.56 -0.12
N SER A 232 -9.23 -17.99 0.83
CA SER A 232 -9.28 -19.35 1.37
C SER A 232 -10.56 -19.61 2.17
N VAL A 233 -11.10 -20.84 2.08
CA VAL A 233 -12.31 -21.27 2.83
C VAL A 233 -12.20 -21.05 4.34
N ASN A 234 -10.98 -21.16 4.88
CA ASN A 234 -10.69 -21.04 6.30
C ASN A 234 -10.10 -19.67 6.71
N ARG A 235 -10.25 -18.62 5.85
CA ARG A 235 -9.82 -17.25 6.17
C ARG A 235 -10.55 -16.68 7.40
N ARG A 236 -9.84 -15.90 8.23
CA ARG A 236 -10.37 -15.46 9.53
C ARG A 236 -10.00 -14.02 9.91
N GLY A 237 -9.66 -13.18 8.96
CA GLY A 237 -9.27 -11.79 9.18
C GLY A 237 -7.86 -11.50 8.69
N PHE A 238 -7.53 -10.23 8.62
CA PHE A 238 -6.23 -9.77 8.17
C PHE A 238 -5.16 -9.84 9.27
N VAL A 239 -3.92 -10.00 8.86
CA VAL A 239 -2.77 -9.86 9.75
C VAL A 239 -2.25 -8.43 9.62
N VAL A 240 -2.19 -7.69 10.73
CA VAL A 240 -1.66 -6.32 10.73
C VAL A 240 -0.18 -6.35 10.40
N SER A 241 0.28 -5.48 9.50
CA SER A 241 1.69 -5.35 9.16
C SER A 241 2.14 -3.91 9.00
N GLU A 242 3.43 -3.71 8.85
CA GLU A 242 4.11 -2.44 8.63
C GLU A 242 4.63 -2.35 7.20
N GLY A 243 4.85 -1.13 6.74
CA GLY A 243 5.53 -0.90 5.48
C GLY A 243 5.42 0.51 4.93
N ALA A 244 6.10 0.72 3.82
CA ALA A 244 6.05 1.96 3.04
C ALA A 244 6.24 1.63 1.55
N GLY A 245 5.57 2.40 0.68
CA GLY A 245 5.77 2.35 -0.76
C GLY A 245 5.72 3.74 -1.36
N CYS A 246 6.67 4.07 -2.22
CA CYS A 246 6.74 5.34 -2.93
C CYS A 246 6.80 5.08 -4.45
N ILE A 247 6.05 5.87 -5.20
CA ILE A 247 5.96 5.81 -6.66
C ILE A 247 6.09 7.23 -7.20
N ILE A 248 6.99 7.43 -8.15
CA ILE A 248 7.23 8.72 -8.81
C ILE A 248 6.45 8.74 -10.11
N LEU A 249 5.45 9.62 -10.18
CA LEU A 249 4.68 9.88 -11.38
C LEU A 249 5.23 11.11 -12.10
N ALA A 250 5.14 11.13 -13.42
CA ALA A 250 5.44 12.32 -14.22
C ALA A 250 4.55 12.39 -15.47
N THR A 251 4.39 13.61 -16.00
CA THR A 251 3.82 13.77 -17.33
C THR A 251 4.79 13.24 -18.41
N ASP A 252 4.27 12.76 -19.52
CA ASP A 252 5.09 12.31 -20.64
C ASP A 252 5.89 13.46 -21.29
N GLU A 253 5.34 14.69 -21.23
CA GLU A 253 6.06 15.88 -21.67
C GLU A 253 7.31 16.12 -20.82
N PHE A 254 7.18 16.05 -19.48
CA PHE A 254 8.32 16.21 -18.58
C PHE A 254 9.36 15.12 -18.80
N ALA A 255 8.93 13.87 -18.89
CA ALA A 255 9.83 12.73 -19.12
C ALA A 255 10.63 12.88 -20.43
N LYS A 256 9.96 13.24 -21.53
CA LYS A 256 10.60 13.51 -22.83
C LYS A 256 11.59 14.68 -22.75
N ALA A 257 11.22 15.79 -22.12
CA ALA A 257 12.07 16.97 -21.99
C ALA A 257 13.37 16.69 -21.22
N HIS A 258 13.33 15.71 -20.29
CA HIS A 258 14.47 15.34 -19.45
C HIS A 258 15.15 14.02 -19.89
N GLY A 259 14.76 13.44 -21.03
CA GLY A 259 15.34 12.18 -21.53
C GLY A 259 15.07 10.97 -20.65
N LEU A 260 14.01 11.00 -19.81
CA LEU A 260 13.63 9.94 -18.90
C LEU A 260 12.74 8.92 -19.62
N LYS A 261 12.86 7.65 -19.23
CA LYS A 261 12.11 6.53 -19.81
C LYS A 261 11.28 5.84 -18.76
N SER A 262 10.11 5.36 -19.17
CA SER A 262 9.25 4.52 -18.36
C SER A 262 8.87 3.25 -19.11
N LYS A 263 8.63 2.18 -18.36
CA LYS A 263 8.03 0.93 -18.87
C LYS A 263 6.56 0.78 -18.49
N ILE A 264 6.03 1.69 -17.66
CA ILE A 264 4.67 1.61 -17.13
C ILE A 264 4.03 2.99 -17.15
N GLU A 265 2.77 3.05 -17.57
CA GLU A 265 1.90 4.20 -17.42
C GLU A 265 0.70 3.87 -16.52
N MET A 266 0.13 4.87 -15.90
CA MET A 266 -1.15 4.80 -15.20
C MET A 266 -2.24 5.06 -16.24
N ALA A 267 -2.96 4.01 -16.65
CA ALA A 267 -3.87 4.07 -17.80
C ALA A 267 -5.29 4.53 -17.45
N GLY A 268 -5.74 4.26 -16.23
CA GLY A 268 -7.08 4.67 -15.78
C GLY A 268 -7.28 4.41 -14.30
N TRP A 269 -8.27 5.07 -13.73
CA TRP A 269 -8.62 4.95 -12.31
C TRP A 269 -10.06 5.37 -12.04
N SER A 270 -10.59 4.95 -10.89
CA SER A 270 -11.82 5.47 -10.29
C SER A 270 -11.74 5.45 -8.78
N MET A 271 -12.56 6.29 -8.16
CA MET A 271 -12.82 6.31 -6.72
C MET A 271 -14.32 6.38 -6.49
N THR A 272 -14.83 5.57 -5.55
CA THR A 272 -16.24 5.58 -5.13
C THR A 272 -16.36 5.55 -3.62
N SER A 273 -17.55 5.91 -3.12
CA SER A 273 -17.89 5.77 -1.70
C SER A 273 -19.08 4.83 -1.53
N ASP A 274 -19.06 4.00 -0.49
CA ASP A 274 -20.10 2.98 -0.24
C ASP A 274 -21.40 3.57 0.29
N ALA A 275 -21.33 4.68 1.02
CA ALA A 275 -22.49 5.34 1.65
C ALA A 275 -23.42 4.36 2.42
N SER A 276 -22.85 3.30 3.00
CA SER A 276 -23.60 2.25 3.68
C SER A 276 -23.03 1.95 5.06
N HIS A 277 -22.01 1.12 5.14
CA HIS A 277 -21.39 0.70 6.41
C HIS A 277 -19.91 1.04 6.41
N PHE A 278 -19.37 1.52 7.56
CA PHE A 278 -17.97 2.00 7.61
C PHE A 278 -16.91 0.88 7.60
N VAL A 279 -17.30 -0.38 7.80
CA VAL A 279 -16.36 -1.54 7.77
C VAL A 279 -16.69 -2.52 6.65
N SER A 280 -17.99 -2.82 6.44
CA SER A 280 -18.44 -3.81 5.45
C SER A 280 -18.54 -3.16 4.06
N PRO A 281 -17.82 -3.65 3.06
CA PRO A 281 -17.88 -3.09 1.70
C PRO A 281 -19.23 -3.32 1.04
N ASN A 282 -19.62 -2.42 0.15
CA ASN A 282 -20.85 -2.49 -0.63
C ASN A 282 -20.56 -3.00 -2.04
N LEU A 283 -21.13 -4.15 -2.42
CA LEU A 283 -20.93 -4.78 -3.72
C LEU A 283 -21.17 -3.82 -4.89
N THR A 284 -22.26 -3.04 -4.85
CA THR A 284 -22.64 -2.15 -5.96
C THR A 284 -21.59 -1.07 -6.22
N THR A 285 -21.04 -0.47 -5.16
CA THR A 285 -20.07 0.62 -5.28
C THR A 285 -18.65 0.11 -5.55
N VAL A 286 -18.29 -1.05 -5.03
CA VAL A 286 -17.05 -1.76 -5.38
C VAL A 286 -17.07 -2.14 -6.86
N GLN A 287 -18.13 -2.78 -7.34
CA GLN A 287 -18.34 -3.12 -8.76
C GLN A 287 -18.28 -1.87 -9.64
N ARG A 288 -18.95 -0.78 -9.24
CA ARG A 288 -18.90 0.49 -9.97
C ARG A 288 -17.48 1.04 -10.06
N CYS A 289 -16.74 1.04 -8.96
CA CYS A 289 -15.35 1.52 -8.95
C CYS A 289 -14.48 0.77 -9.95
N ILE A 290 -14.56 -0.57 -9.97
CA ILE A 290 -13.81 -1.40 -10.92
C ILE A 290 -14.26 -1.12 -12.37
N GLY A 291 -15.57 -1.11 -12.63
CA GLY A 291 -16.12 -0.88 -13.96
C GLY A 291 -15.78 0.49 -14.55
N GLU A 292 -15.89 1.56 -13.73
CA GLU A 292 -15.49 2.90 -14.11
C GLU A 292 -13.99 3.00 -14.38
N THR A 293 -13.15 2.29 -13.59
CA THR A 293 -11.70 2.24 -13.81
C THR A 293 -11.35 1.68 -15.19
N ILE A 294 -11.99 0.58 -15.59
CA ILE A 294 -11.81 -0.04 -16.91
C ILE A 294 -12.29 0.92 -18.01
N SER A 295 -13.48 1.51 -17.84
CA SER A 295 -14.04 2.45 -18.80
C SER A 295 -13.20 3.72 -18.96
N ASN A 296 -12.70 4.28 -17.85
CA ASN A 296 -11.85 5.49 -17.85
C ASN A 296 -10.49 5.24 -18.52
N ALA A 297 -10.01 4.00 -18.51
CA ALA A 297 -8.83 3.58 -19.27
C ALA A 297 -9.12 3.41 -20.79
N GLY A 298 -10.38 3.52 -21.23
CA GLY A 298 -10.79 3.24 -22.61
C GLY A 298 -10.77 1.76 -22.96
N LEU A 299 -10.84 0.87 -21.97
CA LEU A 299 -10.71 -0.57 -22.09
C LEU A 299 -12.07 -1.29 -21.92
N GLN A 300 -12.07 -2.57 -22.28
CA GLN A 300 -13.12 -3.54 -21.95
C GLN A 300 -12.61 -4.56 -20.95
N ALA A 301 -13.49 -5.26 -20.25
CA ALA A 301 -13.11 -6.27 -19.28
C ALA A 301 -12.11 -7.32 -19.83
N LYS A 302 -12.31 -7.75 -21.09
CA LYS A 302 -11.44 -8.72 -21.77
C LYS A 302 -9.99 -8.25 -22.01
N ASP A 303 -9.71 -6.95 -21.88
CA ASP A 303 -8.40 -6.38 -22.12
C ASP A 303 -7.53 -6.42 -20.86
N ILE A 304 -8.09 -6.78 -19.70
CA ILE A 304 -7.37 -6.92 -18.43
C ILE A 304 -6.72 -8.30 -18.35
N ASP A 305 -5.40 -8.34 -18.20
CA ASP A 305 -4.61 -9.56 -18.16
C ASP A 305 -4.52 -10.19 -16.77
N ALA A 306 -4.57 -9.37 -15.71
CA ALA A 306 -4.48 -9.84 -14.34
C ALA A 306 -5.11 -8.85 -13.35
N VAL A 307 -5.50 -9.37 -12.19
CA VAL A 307 -5.99 -8.56 -11.05
C VAL A 307 -5.03 -8.71 -9.88
N ASN A 308 -4.51 -7.59 -9.39
CA ASN A 308 -3.89 -7.49 -8.08
C ASN A 308 -4.97 -7.07 -7.08
N ALA A 309 -5.45 -8.03 -6.32
CA ALA A 309 -6.63 -7.89 -5.47
C ALA A 309 -6.36 -7.10 -4.18
N HIS A 310 -7.43 -6.54 -3.61
CA HIS A 310 -7.37 -6.01 -2.25
C HIS A 310 -7.29 -7.13 -1.21
N ALA A 311 -8.17 -8.09 -1.28
CA ALA A 311 -8.23 -9.37 -0.58
C ALA A 311 -7.51 -9.43 0.78
N THR A 312 -8.20 -9.05 1.84
CA THR A 312 -7.63 -8.91 3.19
C THR A 312 -7.66 -10.21 4.02
N SER A 313 -8.05 -11.35 3.45
CA SER A 313 -8.28 -12.59 4.20
C SER A 313 -9.50 -12.52 5.13
N THR A 314 -10.45 -11.63 4.83
CA THR A 314 -11.72 -11.52 5.57
C THR A 314 -12.85 -12.23 4.83
N LYS A 315 -13.80 -12.81 5.56
CA LYS A 315 -14.90 -13.55 4.91
C LYS A 315 -15.75 -12.66 4.02
N VAL A 316 -16.13 -11.49 4.51
CA VAL A 316 -17.03 -10.56 3.80
C VAL A 316 -16.27 -9.81 2.70
N GLY A 317 -15.11 -9.24 3.01
CA GLY A 317 -14.37 -8.40 2.07
C GLY A 317 -13.94 -9.16 0.82
N ASP A 318 -13.31 -10.32 0.99
CA ASP A 318 -12.85 -11.15 -0.13
C ASP A 318 -14.03 -11.64 -1.00
N LYS A 319 -15.16 -11.98 -0.37
CA LYS A 319 -16.37 -12.41 -1.12
C LYS A 319 -16.96 -11.27 -1.95
N VAL A 320 -17.08 -10.07 -1.38
CA VAL A 320 -17.60 -8.90 -2.11
C VAL A 320 -16.72 -8.54 -3.30
N GLU A 321 -15.39 -8.60 -3.13
CA GLU A 321 -14.46 -8.35 -4.23
C GLU A 321 -14.65 -9.37 -5.36
N VAL A 322 -14.75 -10.66 -5.03
CA VAL A 322 -14.97 -11.73 -6.02
C VAL A 322 -16.32 -11.58 -6.72
N ASP A 323 -17.39 -11.27 -6.00
CA ASP A 323 -18.70 -11.04 -6.59
C ASP A 323 -18.68 -9.84 -7.57
N ALA A 324 -17.95 -8.78 -7.21
CA ALA A 324 -17.77 -7.64 -8.12
C ALA A 324 -17.00 -8.03 -9.39
N LEU A 325 -15.94 -8.84 -9.25
CA LEU A 325 -15.20 -9.38 -10.40
C LEU A 325 -16.09 -10.26 -11.29
N HIS A 326 -16.89 -11.14 -10.71
CA HIS A 326 -17.85 -11.95 -11.47
C HIS A 326 -18.86 -11.11 -12.23
N ASN A 327 -19.38 -10.05 -11.62
CA ASN A 327 -20.36 -9.17 -12.27
C ASN A 327 -19.76 -8.40 -13.47
N ILE A 328 -18.45 -8.16 -13.48
CA ILE A 328 -17.74 -7.42 -14.53
C ILE A 328 -17.20 -8.35 -15.61
N PHE A 329 -16.52 -9.43 -15.22
CA PHE A 329 -15.80 -10.31 -16.13
C PHE A 329 -16.60 -11.56 -16.54
N GLY A 330 -17.74 -11.82 -15.87
CA GLY A 330 -18.52 -13.04 -16.08
C GLY A 330 -17.70 -14.29 -15.72
N LYS A 331 -17.64 -15.25 -16.64
CA LYS A 331 -16.85 -16.48 -16.47
C LYS A 331 -15.36 -16.32 -16.80
N ASN A 332 -14.96 -15.17 -17.32
CA ASN A 332 -13.60 -14.93 -17.82
C ASN A 332 -12.85 -13.97 -16.89
N ILE A 333 -12.92 -14.19 -15.58
CA ILE A 333 -12.11 -13.44 -14.62
C ILE A 333 -10.64 -13.71 -14.92
N PRO A 334 -9.80 -12.67 -15.13
CA PRO A 334 -8.38 -12.87 -15.33
C PRO A 334 -7.73 -13.42 -14.05
N PRO A 335 -6.51 -14.01 -14.13
CA PRO A 335 -5.80 -14.51 -12.96
C PRO A 335 -5.71 -13.47 -11.84
N VAL A 336 -5.97 -13.89 -10.60
CA VAL A 336 -6.03 -13.05 -9.41
C VAL A 336 -4.86 -13.38 -8.48
N SER A 337 -4.10 -12.35 -8.09
CA SER A 337 -3.02 -12.45 -7.10
C SER A 337 -3.31 -11.57 -5.89
N ALA A 338 -3.04 -12.07 -4.68
CA ALA A 338 -3.26 -11.37 -3.41
C ALA A 338 -1.99 -11.41 -2.53
N ASN A 339 -1.18 -10.37 -2.61
CA ASN A 339 0.11 -10.29 -1.93
C ASN A 339 0.01 -10.24 -0.40
N LYS A 340 -1.17 -9.88 0.15
CA LYS A 340 -1.39 -9.89 1.60
C LYS A 340 -1.25 -11.28 2.23
N SER A 341 -1.31 -12.35 1.43
CA SER A 341 -0.97 -13.69 1.88
C SER A 341 0.45 -13.79 2.42
N GLN A 342 1.38 -13.01 1.85
CA GLN A 342 2.79 -12.99 2.18
C GLN A 342 3.19 -11.80 3.05
N LEU A 343 2.58 -10.62 2.81
CA LEU A 343 2.95 -9.35 3.42
C LEU A 343 2.20 -9.07 4.73
N GLY A 344 1.00 -9.64 4.92
CA GLY A 344 0.01 -9.09 5.82
C GLY A 344 -0.61 -7.80 5.26
N HIS A 345 -1.24 -7.01 6.12
CA HIS A 345 -1.96 -5.79 5.78
C HIS A 345 -1.33 -4.57 6.45
N ALA A 346 -0.51 -3.82 5.72
CA ALA A 346 0.16 -2.59 6.16
C ALA A 346 -0.74 -1.35 5.97
N MET A 347 -2.03 -1.45 6.27
CA MET A 347 -3.04 -0.39 6.19
C MET A 347 -2.95 0.39 4.88
N GLY A 348 -2.78 1.71 4.93
CA GLY A 348 -2.69 2.55 3.73
C GLY A 348 -1.47 2.26 2.86
N ALA A 349 -0.35 1.86 3.46
CA ALA A 349 0.87 1.50 2.74
C ALA A 349 0.69 0.23 1.89
N SER A 350 -0.20 -0.70 2.27
CA SER A 350 -0.45 -1.94 1.53
C SER A 350 -0.71 -1.70 0.06
N SER A 351 -1.60 -0.77 -0.27
CA SER A 351 -2.00 -0.56 -1.66
C SER A 351 -0.86 -0.02 -2.53
N ALA A 352 0.06 0.78 -1.97
CA ALA A 352 1.26 1.24 -2.67
C ALA A 352 2.30 0.11 -2.85
N ILE A 353 2.57 -0.66 -1.80
CA ILE A 353 3.52 -1.79 -1.86
C ILE A 353 3.05 -2.84 -2.88
N GLU A 354 1.77 -3.20 -2.83
CA GLU A 354 1.16 -4.16 -3.74
C GLU A 354 1.14 -3.65 -5.19
N ALA A 355 0.91 -2.34 -5.41
CA ALA A 355 1.04 -1.71 -6.71
C ALA A 355 2.46 -1.84 -7.27
N ILE A 356 3.48 -1.62 -6.43
CA ILE A 356 4.89 -1.79 -6.80
C ILE A 356 5.19 -3.24 -7.19
N LEU A 357 4.74 -4.21 -6.40
CA LEU A 357 4.91 -5.63 -6.73
C LEU A 357 4.17 -6.05 -8.00
N ALA A 358 2.98 -5.48 -8.26
CA ALA A 358 2.25 -5.70 -9.50
C ALA A 358 3.03 -5.15 -10.72
N MET A 359 3.59 -3.94 -10.61
CA MET A 359 4.43 -3.34 -11.66
C MET A 359 5.70 -4.14 -11.92
N GLU A 360 6.37 -4.63 -10.87
CA GLU A 360 7.49 -5.57 -11.01
C GLU A 360 7.07 -6.83 -11.77
N GLY A 361 5.88 -7.36 -11.46
CA GLY A 361 5.29 -8.50 -12.15
C GLY A 361 5.06 -8.26 -13.63
N MET A 362 4.57 -7.08 -13.99
CA MET A 362 4.39 -6.68 -15.40
C MET A 362 5.72 -6.62 -16.15
N ILE A 363 6.75 -6.02 -15.53
CA ILE A 363 8.08 -5.90 -16.14
C ILE A 363 8.75 -7.27 -16.29
N LYS A 364 8.60 -8.15 -15.29
CA LYS A 364 9.22 -9.48 -15.24
C LYS A 364 8.34 -10.59 -15.83
N GLU A 365 7.18 -10.24 -16.38
CA GLU A 365 6.20 -11.16 -16.98
C GLU A 365 5.84 -12.32 -16.06
N THR A 366 5.57 -12.01 -14.79
CA THR A 366 5.33 -13.02 -13.76
C THR A 366 4.31 -12.52 -12.74
N LEU A 367 3.26 -13.31 -12.47
CA LEU A 367 2.35 -13.10 -11.35
C LEU A 367 2.92 -13.73 -10.08
N LEU A 368 2.89 -12.99 -9.00
CA LEU A 368 3.26 -13.49 -7.67
C LEU A 368 2.19 -14.42 -7.11
N PRO A 369 2.58 -15.41 -6.30
CA PRO A 369 1.64 -16.37 -5.74
C PRO A 369 0.79 -15.77 -4.62
N THR A 370 -0.41 -16.31 -4.48
CA THR A 370 -1.25 -16.19 -3.28
C THR A 370 -1.03 -17.45 -2.44
N ILE A 371 -0.24 -17.35 -1.39
CA ILE A 371 0.06 -18.51 -0.53
C ILE A 371 -1.09 -18.82 0.44
N ASN A 372 -1.09 -20.01 1.02
CA ASN A 372 -2.07 -20.50 2.02
C ASN A 372 -3.51 -20.63 1.49
N TYR A 373 -3.70 -20.62 0.18
CA TYR A 373 -5.01 -20.78 -0.43
C TYR A 373 -5.53 -22.22 -0.31
N ILE A 374 -6.75 -22.34 0.20
CA ILE A 374 -7.55 -23.58 0.16
C ILE A 374 -8.87 -23.21 -0.54
N PRO A 375 -9.23 -23.87 -1.63
CA PRO A 375 -10.42 -23.51 -2.41
C PRO A 375 -11.67 -23.37 -1.56
N ASP A 376 -12.46 -22.33 -1.84
CA ASP A 376 -13.76 -22.05 -1.24
C ASP A 376 -14.82 -22.19 -2.33
N LYS A 377 -15.86 -23.00 -2.11
CA LYS A 377 -16.94 -23.22 -3.08
C LYS A 377 -17.74 -21.94 -3.40
N GLU A 378 -17.67 -20.94 -2.52
CA GLU A 378 -18.32 -19.64 -2.70
C GLU A 378 -17.44 -18.63 -3.45
N ILE A 379 -16.17 -19.00 -3.71
CA ILE A 379 -15.17 -18.16 -4.38
C ILE A 379 -14.63 -18.91 -5.60
N ASP A 380 -15.20 -18.60 -6.77
CA ASP A 380 -14.79 -19.18 -8.04
C ASP A 380 -13.94 -18.19 -8.83
N ILE A 381 -12.61 -18.26 -8.64
CA ILE A 381 -11.62 -17.42 -9.33
C ILE A 381 -10.38 -18.26 -9.70
N ASP A 382 -9.67 -17.83 -10.71
CA ASP A 382 -8.31 -18.32 -10.99
C ASP A 382 -7.32 -17.64 -10.03
N CYS A 383 -7.29 -18.13 -8.78
CA CYS A 383 -6.33 -17.67 -7.78
C CYS A 383 -4.94 -18.27 -8.10
N VAL A 384 -3.93 -17.41 -8.23
CA VAL A 384 -2.55 -17.86 -8.51
C VAL A 384 -1.96 -18.49 -7.25
N ALA A 385 -2.27 -19.77 -6.99
CA ALA A 385 -1.93 -20.48 -5.75
C ALA A 385 -0.88 -21.59 -5.94
N GLU A 386 -0.59 -21.98 -7.16
CA GLU A 386 0.36 -23.06 -7.52
C GLU A 386 1.84 -22.64 -7.42
N GLY A 387 2.11 -21.41 -7.09
CA GLY A 387 3.42 -20.76 -7.14
C GLY A 387 3.39 -19.58 -8.09
N ALA A 388 4.52 -18.95 -8.34
CA ALA A 388 4.60 -17.85 -9.29
C ALA A 388 4.28 -18.32 -10.72
N ARG A 389 3.44 -17.56 -11.42
CA ARG A 389 2.96 -17.91 -12.76
C ARG A 389 3.56 -16.99 -13.82
N LYS A 390 4.18 -17.55 -14.85
CA LYS A 390 4.63 -16.78 -16.02
C LYS A 390 3.42 -16.31 -16.83
N LEU A 391 3.31 -14.98 -16.98
CA LEU A 391 2.26 -14.35 -17.75
C LEU A 391 2.76 -12.99 -18.26
N LYS A 392 2.68 -12.77 -19.56
CA LYS A 392 2.86 -11.44 -20.14
C LYS A 392 1.60 -10.61 -19.84
N GLN A 393 1.80 -9.43 -19.25
CA GLN A 393 0.71 -8.56 -18.81
C GLN A 393 0.89 -7.19 -19.48
N GLU A 394 -0.08 -6.76 -20.25
CA GLU A 394 -0.15 -5.38 -20.75
C GLU A 394 -0.94 -4.50 -19.79
N PHE A 395 -2.09 -5.00 -19.29
CA PHE A 395 -2.97 -4.27 -18.40
C PHE A 395 -3.22 -5.03 -17.09
N VAL A 396 -2.89 -4.42 -15.98
CA VAL A 396 -3.13 -4.97 -14.64
C VAL A 396 -4.05 -4.06 -13.85
N LEU A 397 -5.17 -4.61 -13.38
CA LEU A 397 -6.11 -3.94 -12.48
C LEU A 397 -5.62 -4.10 -11.03
N LYS A 398 -5.45 -2.98 -10.32
CA LYS A 398 -5.15 -2.92 -8.88
C LYS A 398 -6.34 -2.42 -8.10
N ASN A 399 -6.85 -3.22 -7.17
CA ASN A 399 -7.95 -2.87 -6.27
C ASN A 399 -7.46 -2.49 -4.88
N ALA A 400 -8.13 -1.50 -4.26
CA ALA A 400 -7.99 -1.22 -2.83
C ALA A 400 -9.30 -0.68 -2.27
N PHE A 401 -9.79 -1.31 -1.20
CA PHE A 401 -11.05 -0.97 -0.55
C PHE A 401 -10.77 -0.66 0.92
N GLY A 402 -11.05 0.58 1.33
CA GLY A 402 -10.73 1.08 2.67
C GLY A 402 -11.96 1.19 3.57
N PHE A 403 -11.75 1.07 4.87
CA PHE A 403 -12.74 1.42 5.86
C PHE A 403 -13.25 2.85 5.62
N GLY A 404 -14.53 3.11 6.01
CA GLY A 404 -15.22 4.33 5.62
C GLY A 404 -15.87 4.24 4.24
N GLY A 405 -15.79 3.06 3.58
CA GLY A 405 -16.33 2.84 2.24
C GLY A 405 -15.51 3.52 1.14
N CYS A 406 -14.22 3.72 1.36
CA CYS A 406 -13.32 4.35 0.39
C CYS A 406 -12.81 3.32 -0.61
N ASN A 407 -13.39 3.27 -1.79
CA ASN A 407 -12.95 2.38 -2.87
C ASN A 407 -12.07 3.15 -3.85
N SER A 408 -10.92 2.59 -4.20
CA SER A 408 -10.01 3.11 -5.22
C SER A 408 -9.49 1.96 -6.06
N CYS A 409 -9.58 2.11 -7.37
CA CYS A 409 -9.02 1.17 -8.33
C CYS A 409 -8.19 1.93 -9.36
N LEU A 410 -7.15 1.30 -9.87
CA LEU A 410 -6.37 1.84 -10.98
C LEU A 410 -5.87 0.72 -11.90
N ILE A 411 -5.58 1.07 -13.15
CA ILE A 411 -4.98 0.19 -14.14
C ILE A 411 -3.61 0.71 -14.50
N PHE A 412 -2.63 -0.17 -14.37
CA PHE A 412 -1.30 0.02 -14.94
C PHE A 412 -1.27 -0.58 -16.35
N ARG A 413 -0.59 0.12 -17.25
CA ARG A 413 -0.28 -0.38 -18.58
C ARG A 413 1.23 -0.51 -18.76
N ARG A 414 1.67 -1.66 -19.25
CA ARG A 414 3.05 -1.85 -19.70
C ARG A 414 3.24 -1.15 -21.06
N ILE A 415 4.26 -0.35 -21.15
CA ILE A 415 4.69 0.33 -22.39
C ILE A 415 6.09 -0.14 -22.78
N GLU A 416 6.39 -0.16 -24.07
CA GLU A 416 7.69 -0.61 -24.61
C GLU A 416 8.84 0.33 -24.25
#